data_9e11818b66ce7bb0ad9c5257ff50b63d
#
_entry.id   9e11818b66ce7bb0ad9c5257ff50b63d
#
_cell.length_a   1.000
_cell.length_b   1.000
_cell.length_c   1.000
_cell.angle_alpha   90.00
_cell.angle_beta   90.00
_cell.angle_gamma   90.00
#
_symmetry.space_group_name_H-M   'P 1'
#
loop_
_entity.id
_entity.type
_entity.pdbx_description
1 polymer ?
#
loop_
_entity_poly.entity_id
_entity_poly.type
_entity_poly.pdbx_seq_one_letter_code
_entity_poly.pdbx_strand_id
1 'polypeptide(L)'
;FPTFFMQGMLISSYLASWTFLGAWTMFLASFLWWISLIGLILLMVYYICSFVIPFKWENIYPSWTVLFVGIGVAPLTIFVSDQFFLGQIIFWYCLLATILVLPIVFYKTFKIGLAEAILPNMTTFCAPVSLITAAYVASFPNPNNLLLLFLIVFGQILYFFILYQLPSLLRRPFSAGFSAFTFPLVISATALKAFLLHYNIGITGQIFYVCEVLIALVVVLRVTFLYLKDIFELTE
;
A
#
# COMPACT_ATOMS: atom_id res chain seq x y z
N PHE A 1 -13.01 -1.32 -1.63
CA PHE A 1 -13.41 0.07 -1.32
C PHE A 1 -12.28 0.90 -0.66
N PRO A 2 -11.44 0.38 0.28
CA PRO A 2 -10.37 1.20 0.88
C PRO A 2 -9.43 1.82 -0.15
N THR A 3 -9.09 1.08 -1.19
CA THR A 3 -8.19 1.51 -2.27
C THR A 3 -8.68 2.74 -3.03
N PHE A 4 -10.00 2.95 -3.10
CA PHE A 4 -10.57 4.14 -3.72
C PHE A 4 -10.14 5.43 -3.00
N PHE A 5 -10.22 5.43 -1.68
CA PHE A 5 -9.79 6.58 -0.87
C PHE A 5 -8.27 6.73 -0.86
N MET A 6 -7.52 5.62 -0.86
CA MET A 6 -6.06 5.66 -1.00
C MET A 6 -5.67 6.30 -2.34
N GLN A 7 -6.34 5.94 -3.43
CA GLN A 7 -6.11 6.56 -4.74
C GLN A 7 -6.45 8.05 -4.75
N GLY A 8 -7.50 8.47 -4.06
CA GLY A 8 -7.84 9.88 -3.91
C GLY A 8 -6.70 10.69 -3.27
N MET A 9 -6.08 10.16 -2.21
CA MET A 9 -4.90 10.79 -1.60
C MET A 9 -3.67 10.80 -2.51
N LEU A 10 -3.44 9.73 -3.30
CA LEU A 10 -2.35 9.69 -4.28
C LEU A 10 -2.59 10.67 -5.44
N ILE A 11 -3.81 10.72 -5.99
CA ILE A 11 -4.18 11.68 -7.04
C ILE A 11 -3.99 13.11 -6.53
N SER A 12 -4.37 13.39 -5.28
CA SER A 12 -4.16 14.71 -4.68
C SER A 12 -2.69 15.10 -4.64
N SER A 13 -1.78 14.14 -4.39
CA SER A 13 -0.34 14.42 -4.39
C SER A 13 0.20 14.76 -5.79
N TYR A 14 -0.33 14.15 -6.83
CA TYR A 14 -0.01 14.52 -8.21
C TYR A 14 -0.57 15.90 -8.57
N LEU A 15 -1.83 16.19 -8.22
CA LEU A 15 -2.42 17.50 -8.44
C LEU A 15 -1.64 18.61 -7.74
N ALA A 16 -1.19 18.38 -6.51
CA ALA A 16 -0.36 19.32 -5.76
C ALA A 16 1.00 19.59 -6.43
N SER A 17 1.53 18.62 -7.19
CA SER A 17 2.79 18.79 -7.93
C SER A 17 2.65 19.63 -9.20
N TRP A 18 1.42 19.87 -9.69
CA TRP A 18 1.14 20.64 -10.91
C TRP A 18 1.07 22.15 -10.66
N THR A 19 2.13 22.69 -10.08
CA THR A 19 2.21 24.12 -9.70
C THR A 19 2.04 25.10 -10.88
N PHE A 20 2.30 24.64 -12.11
CA PHE A 20 2.15 25.43 -13.34
C PHE A 20 0.69 25.79 -13.68
N LEU A 21 -0.30 25.09 -13.08
CA LEU A 21 -1.73 25.37 -13.26
C LEU A 21 -2.28 26.40 -12.26
N GLY A 22 -1.45 26.91 -11.34
CA GLY A 22 -1.79 27.94 -10.38
C GLY A 22 -2.32 27.43 -9.02
N ALA A 23 -2.73 28.33 -8.15
CA ALA A 23 -3.12 28.02 -6.77
C ALA A 23 -4.36 27.11 -6.64
N TRP A 24 -5.20 27.05 -7.66
CA TRP A 24 -6.38 26.18 -7.67
C TRP A 24 -6.06 24.69 -7.53
N THR A 25 -4.95 24.25 -8.10
CA THR A 25 -4.55 22.83 -8.00
C THR A 25 -4.23 22.43 -6.57
N MET A 26 -3.58 23.30 -5.80
CA MET A 26 -3.30 23.06 -4.38
C MET A 26 -4.59 23.00 -3.55
N PHE A 27 -5.55 23.91 -3.82
CA PHE A 27 -6.83 23.89 -3.14
C PHE A 27 -7.61 22.59 -3.43
N LEU A 28 -7.73 22.21 -4.71
CA LEU A 28 -8.40 20.96 -5.12
C LEU A 28 -7.69 19.72 -4.57
N ALA A 29 -6.36 19.72 -4.59
CA ALA A 29 -5.54 18.65 -4.04
C ALA A 29 -5.80 18.47 -2.54
N SER A 30 -5.73 19.56 -1.77
CA SER A 30 -5.99 19.54 -0.34
C SER A 30 -7.42 19.08 -0.02
N PHE A 31 -8.42 19.59 -0.76
CA PHE A 31 -9.81 19.20 -0.59
C PHE A 31 -10.03 17.71 -0.86
N LEU A 32 -9.49 17.19 -1.98
CA LEU A 32 -9.56 15.77 -2.32
C LEU A 32 -8.85 14.90 -1.28
N TRP A 33 -7.70 15.35 -0.78
CA TRP A 33 -6.94 14.64 0.25
C TRP A 33 -7.74 14.49 1.54
N TRP A 34 -8.37 15.58 2.04
CA TRP A 34 -9.17 15.54 3.25
C TRP A 34 -10.43 14.68 3.11
N ILE A 35 -11.15 14.78 2.00
CA ILE A 35 -12.32 13.93 1.74
C ILE A 35 -11.90 12.47 1.71
N SER A 36 -10.79 12.16 1.07
CA SER A 36 -10.28 10.78 0.98
C SER A 36 -9.86 10.24 2.34
N LEU A 37 -9.18 11.04 3.16
CA LEU A 37 -8.80 10.64 4.52
C LEU A 37 -10.03 10.39 5.40
N ILE A 38 -10.98 11.32 5.41
CA ILE A 38 -12.22 11.20 6.21
C ILE A 38 -13.03 9.99 5.74
N GLY A 39 -13.20 9.82 4.43
CA GLY A 39 -13.92 8.69 3.85
C GLY A 39 -13.30 7.34 4.23
N LEU A 40 -11.96 7.24 4.23
CA LEU A 40 -11.25 6.04 4.66
C LEU A 40 -11.46 5.76 6.15
N ILE A 41 -11.39 6.79 7.01
CA ILE A 41 -11.65 6.63 8.45
C ILE A 41 -13.08 6.14 8.70
N LEU A 42 -14.07 6.74 8.04
CA LEU A 42 -15.46 6.32 8.17
C LEU A 42 -15.66 4.86 7.71
N LEU A 43 -15.04 4.49 6.59
CA LEU A 43 -15.05 3.10 6.11
C LEU A 43 -14.40 2.14 7.11
N MET A 44 -13.29 2.52 7.72
CA MET A 44 -12.61 1.71 8.74
C MET A 44 -13.51 1.52 9.97
N VAL A 45 -14.14 2.59 10.47
CA VAL A 45 -15.07 2.52 11.62
C VAL A 45 -16.24 1.60 11.28
N TYR A 46 -16.87 1.78 10.11
CA TYR A 46 -17.94 0.90 9.66
C TYR A 46 -17.52 -0.57 9.63
N TYR A 47 -16.32 -0.84 9.09
CA TYR A 47 -15.82 -2.21 8.98
C TYR A 47 -15.50 -2.82 10.34
N ILE A 48 -14.94 -2.05 11.27
CA ILE A 48 -14.68 -2.49 12.65
C ILE A 48 -15.98 -2.89 13.33
N CYS A 49 -17.00 -2.05 13.27
CA CYS A 49 -18.30 -2.32 13.88
C CYS A 49 -19.01 -3.55 13.27
N SER A 50 -18.89 -3.72 11.93
CA SER A 50 -19.65 -4.74 11.20
C SER A 50 -18.97 -6.11 11.17
N PHE A 51 -17.62 -6.17 11.19
CA PHE A 51 -16.88 -7.40 10.90
C PHE A 51 -15.78 -7.73 11.91
N VAL A 52 -15.23 -6.74 12.64
CA VAL A 52 -14.17 -6.99 13.61
C VAL A 52 -14.76 -7.26 15.00
N ILE A 53 -15.73 -6.47 15.44
CA ILE A 53 -16.39 -6.68 16.73
C ILE A 53 -17.11 -8.04 16.77
N PRO A 54 -17.94 -8.41 15.76
CA PRO A 54 -18.47 -9.79 15.66
C PRO A 54 -17.41 -10.70 15.04
N PHE A 55 -16.31 -10.93 15.76
CA PHE A 55 -15.12 -11.64 15.27
C PHE A 55 -15.46 -13.04 14.73
N LYS A 56 -15.12 -13.26 13.45
CA LYS A 56 -15.20 -14.58 12.78
C LYS A 56 -13.97 -14.76 11.88
N TRP A 57 -13.33 -15.92 11.97
CA TRP A 57 -12.18 -16.26 11.12
C TRP A 57 -12.49 -16.22 9.62
N GLU A 58 -13.75 -16.41 9.25
CA GLU A 58 -14.23 -16.37 7.86
C GLU A 58 -14.14 -14.94 7.28
N ASN A 59 -14.23 -13.91 8.11
CA ASN A 59 -14.18 -12.51 7.72
C ASN A 59 -12.75 -11.96 7.60
N ILE A 60 -11.74 -12.77 7.95
CA ILE A 60 -10.34 -12.34 7.89
C ILE A 60 -9.75 -12.69 6.53
N TYR A 61 -9.30 -11.65 5.84
CA TYR A 61 -8.66 -11.72 4.53
C TYR A 61 -7.31 -10.99 4.54
N PRO A 62 -6.37 -11.32 3.64
CA PRO A 62 -5.14 -10.55 3.49
C PRO A 62 -5.37 -9.05 3.25
N SER A 63 -6.47 -8.69 2.61
CA SER A 63 -6.89 -7.29 2.40
C SER A 63 -7.19 -6.49 3.68
N TRP A 64 -7.25 -7.11 4.86
CA TRP A 64 -7.28 -6.39 6.13
C TRP A 64 -6.04 -5.51 6.30
N THR A 65 -4.89 -5.95 5.80
CA THR A 65 -3.69 -5.11 5.78
C THR A 65 -3.90 -3.82 5.00
N VAL A 66 -4.63 -3.89 3.88
CA VAL A 66 -4.96 -2.71 3.06
C VAL A 66 -5.97 -1.82 3.76
N LEU A 67 -6.96 -2.39 4.45
CA LEU A 67 -7.97 -1.62 5.16
C LEU A 67 -7.38 -0.84 6.35
N PHE A 68 -6.63 -1.53 7.23
CA PHE A 68 -6.16 -0.93 8.48
C PHE A 68 -4.85 -0.15 8.33
N VAL A 69 -3.99 -0.53 7.40
CA VAL A 69 -2.70 0.15 7.21
C VAL A 69 -2.72 1.08 6.00
N GLY A 70 -3.70 0.94 5.10
CA GLY A 70 -3.84 1.79 3.90
C GLY A 70 -3.96 3.28 4.18
N ILE A 71 -4.44 3.66 5.38
CA ILE A 71 -4.43 5.06 5.84
C ILE A 71 -3.00 5.65 5.89
N GLY A 72 -1.96 4.81 5.89
CA GLY A 72 -0.56 5.21 5.76
C GLY A 72 -0.22 5.93 4.46
N VAL A 73 -1.12 5.95 3.48
CA VAL A 73 -0.99 6.83 2.30
C VAL A 73 -1.12 8.31 2.71
N ALA A 74 -1.87 8.64 3.76
CA ALA A 74 -1.97 10.02 4.24
C ALA A 74 -0.61 10.59 4.70
N PRO A 75 0.16 9.96 5.62
CA PRO A 75 1.51 10.43 5.94
C PRO A 75 2.47 10.37 4.76
N LEU A 76 2.32 9.44 3.83
CA LEU A 76 3.14 9.40 2.60
C LEU A 76 2.93 10.63 1.72
N THR A 77 1.70 11.16 1.68
CA THR A 77 1.30 12.32 0.85
C THR A 77 1.09 13.59 1.70
N ILE A 78 1.68 13.65 2.88
CA ILE A 78 1.39 14.65 3.92
C ILE A 78 1.67 16.10 3.49
N PHE A 79 2.59 16.29 2.54
CA PHE A 79 2.93 17.60 2.01
C PHE A 79 1.74 18.30 1.34
N VAL A 80 0.70 17.57 0.95
CA VAL A 80 -0.53 18.14 0.37
C VAL A 80 -1.33 18.93 1.38
N SER A 81 -1.37 18.46 2.62
CA SER A 81 -2.13 19.10 3.72
C SER A 81 -1.26 19.95 4.64
N ASP A 82 0.06 19.82 4.55
CA ASP A 82 1.05 20.44 5.47
C ASP A 82 0.84 20.11 6.96
N GLN A 83 0.13 19.00 7.25
CA GLN A 83 -0.21 18.58 8.60
C GLN A 83 0.74 17.48 9.11
N PHE A 84 2.04 17.75 9.18
CA PHE A 84 3.06 16.74 9.53
C PHE A 84 2.80 16.05 10.87
N PHE A 85 2.28 16.77 11.87
CA PHE A 85 1.93 16.17 13.16
C PHE A 85 0.84 15.10 13.02
N LEU A 86 -0.19 15.35 12.21
CA LEU A 86 -1.22 14.35 11.89
C LEU A 86 -0.60 13.14 11.17
N GLY A 87 0.34 13.37 10.24
CA GLY A 87 1.07 12.31 9.56
C GLY A 87 1.83 11.41 10.54
N GLN A 88 2.47 12.00 11.55
CA GLN A 88 3.18 11.26 12.60
C GLN A 88 2.23 10.41 13.46
N ILE A 89 1.07 10.92 13.83
CA ILE A 89 0.04 10.18 14.57
C ILE A 89 -0.42 8.98 13.74
N ILE A 90 -0.74 9.20 12.46
CA ILE A 90 -1.20 8.13 11.56
C ILE A 90 -0.09 7.09 11.35
N PHE A 91 1.17 7.50 11.25
CA PHE A 91 2.29 6.56 11.17
C PHE A 91 2.33 5.61 12.36
N TRP A 92 2.25 6.13 13.61
CA TRP A 92 2.26 5.29 14.80
C TRP A 92 1.05 4.37 14.88
N TYR A 93 -0.12 4.85 14.47
CA TYR A 93 -1.30 4.00 14.31
C TYR A 93 -1.03 2.87 13.31
N CYS A 94 -0.49 3.17 12.13
CA CYS A 94 -0.20 2.17 11.10
C CYS A 94 0.83 1.14 11.54
N LEU A 95 1.85 1.57 12.29
CA LEU A 95 2.83 0.67 12.88
C LEU A 95 2.19 -0.31 13.84
N LEU A 96 1.35 0.18 14.77
CA LEU A 96 0.60 -0.66 15.70
C LEU A 96 -0.35 -1.60 14.95
N ALA A 97 -1.11 -1.09 14.00
CA ALA A 97 -2.02 -1.88 13.17
C ALA A 97 -1.27 -2.99 12.41
N THR A 98 -0.08 -2.70 11.88
CA THR A 98 0.75 -3.71 11.20
C THR A 98 1.18 -4.82 12.16
N ILE A 99 1.64 -4.47 13.36
CA ILE A 99 2.05 -5.45 14.40
C ILE A 99 0.88 -6.36 14.79
N LEU A 100 -0.33 -5.84 14.83
CA LEU A 100 -1.52 -6.61 15.23
C LEU A 100 -2.12 -7.41 14.06
N VAL A 101 -2.32 -6.77 12.93
CA VAL A 101 -3.07 -7.35 11.80
C VAL A 101 -2.22 -8.35 11.01
N LEU A 102 -0.95 -8.06 10.78
CA LEU A 102 -0.10 -8.91 9.94
C LEU A 102 0.01 -10.34 10.46
N PRO A 103 0.29 -10.61 11.77
CA PRO A 103 0.33 -11.97 12.30
C PRO A 103 -1.01 -12.71 12.19
N ILE A 104 -2.13 -12.01 12.43
CA ILE A 104 -3.48 -12.60 12.33
C ILE A 104 -3.75 -13.07 10.91
N VAL A 105 -3.43 -12.24 9.93
CA VAL A 105 -3.63 -12.54 8.52
C VAL A 105 -2.68 -13.65 8.04
N PHE A 106 -1.42 -13.66 8.50
CA PHE A 106 -0.49 -14.77 8.25
C PHE A 106 -1.02 -16.08 8.82
N TYR A 107 -1.46 -16.08 10.08
CA TYR A 107 -2.05 -17.27 10.70
C TYR A 107 -3.26 -17.78 9.91
N LYS A 108 -4.19 -16.87 9.54
CA LYS A 108 -5.35 -17.23 8.72
C LYS A 108 -4.93 -17.87 7.40
N THR A 109 -3.96 -17.26 6.72
CA THR A 109 -3.54 -17.69 5.38
C THR A 109 -2.88 -19.06 5.39
N PHE A 110 -1.96 -19.30 6.34
CA PHE A 110 -1.11 -20.50 6.32
C PHE A 110 -1.60 -21.65 7.21
N LYS A 111 -2.44 -21.37 8.22
CA LYS A 111 -2.97 -22.39 9.12
C LYS A 111 -4.42 -22.77 8.82
N ILE A 112 -5.27 -21.79 8.54
CA ILE A 112 -6.70 -22.04 8.27
C ILE A 112 -6.93 -22.22 6.77
N GLY A 113 -6.19 -21.52 5.93
CA GLY A 113 -6.31 -21.53 4.48
C GLY A 113 -7.19 -20.40 3.93
N LEU A 114 -7.04 -20.12 2.64
CA LEU A 114 -7.81 -19.17 1.85
C LEU A 114 -8.47 -19.87 0.67
N ALA A 115 -9.64 -19.39 0.26
CA ALA A 115 -10.26 -19.81 -0.99
C ALA A 115 -9.35 -19.44 -2.17
N GLU A 116 -9.37 -20.26 -3.23
CA GLU A 116 -8.45 -20.14 -4.36
C GLU A 116 -8.51 -18.78 -5.06
N ALA A 117 -9.72 -18.23 -5.22
CA ALA A 117 -9.95 -16.91 -5.81
C ALA A 117 -9.36 -15.74 -4.99
N ILE A 118 -9.06 -15.95 -3.70
CA ILE A 118 -8.55 -14.92 -2.78
C ILE A 118 -7.01 -14.99 -2.65
N LEU A 119 -6.39 -16.08 -3.07
CA LEU A 119 -4.94 -16.28 -2.95
C LEU A 119 -4.09 -15.15 -3.56
N PRO A 120 -4.47 -14.48 -4.66
CA PRO A 120 -3.75 -13.31 -5.15
C PRO A 120 -3.58 -12.21 -4.09
N ASN A 121 -4.52 -12.07 -3.14
CA ASN A 121 -4.44 -11.08 -2.07
C ASN A 121 -3.25 -11.32 -1.10
N MET A 122 -2.58 -12.49 -1.14
CA MET A 122 -1.35 -12.71 -0.36
C MET A 122 -0.26 -11.68 -0.71
N THR A 123 -0.28 -11.12 -1.90
CA THR A 123 0.68 -10.08 -2.30
C THR A 123 0.61 -8.87 -1.39
N THR A 124 -0.54 -8.62 -0.75
CA THR A 124 -0.70 -7.49 0.17
C THR A 124 0.14 -7.61 1.45
N PHE A 125 0.81 -8.75 1.73
CA PHE A 125 1.65 -8.90 2.92
C PHE A 125 2.89 -8.00 2.94
N CYS A 126 3.48 -7.69 1.77
CA CYS A 126 4.63 -6.79 1.72
C CYS A 126 4.24 -5.30 1.77
N ALA A 127 2.96 -4.96 1.53
CA ALA A 127 2.51 -3.58 1.45
C ALA A 127 2.57 -2.81 2.78
N PRO A 128 2.11 -3.35 3.94
CA PRO A 128 2.05 -2.59 5.19
C PRO A 128 3.38 -2.03 5.62
N VAL A 129 4.40 -2.89 5.70
CA VAL A 129 5.73 -2.48 6.16
C VAL A 129 6.39 -1.52 5.18
N SER A 130 6.24 -1.76 3.88
CA SER A 130 6.74 -0.85 2.84
C SER A 130 6.05 0.51 2.89
N LEU A 131 4.72 0.53 3.08
CA LEU A 131 3.96 1.77 3.18
C LEU A 131 4.38 2.60 4.40
N ILE A 132 4.49 1.98 5.59
CA ILE A 132 4.93 2.69 6.79
C ILE A 132 6.39 3.13 6.70
N THR A 133 7.26 2.40 6.00
CA THR A 133 8.65 2.83 5.73
C THR A 133 8.68 4.13 4.93
N ALA A 134 7.95 4.19 3.82
CA ALA A 134 7.87 5.38 2.99
C ALA A 134 7.19 6.56 3.73
N ALA A 135 6.11 6.28 4.48
CA ALA A 135 5.40 7.24 5.31
C ALA A 135 6.29 7.82 6.42
N TYR A 136 7.16 7.00 7.01
CA TYR A 136 8.10 7.43 8.05
C TYR A 136 9.05 8.48 7.54
N VAL A 137 9.69 8.22 6.40
CA VAL A 137 10.59 9.18 5.76
C VAL A 137 9.86 10.46 5.34
N ALA A 138 8.60 10.34 4.87
CA ALA A 138 7.84 11.50 4.41
C ALA A 138 7.35 12.41 5.55
N SER A 139 7.05 11.85 6.73
CA SER A 139 6.39 12.59 7.83
C SER A 139 7.33 13.05 8.94
N PHE A 140 8.52 12.46 9.03
CA PHE A 140 9.49 12.79 10.09
C PHE A 140 10.70 13.49 9.51
N PRO A 141 11.02 14.70 9.94
CA PRO A 141 12.23 15.41 9.48
C PRO A 141 13.52 14.65 9.81
N ASN A 142 13.54 13.99 10.98
CA ASN A 142 14.69 13.21 11.47
C ASN A 142 14.19 11.82 11.93
N PRO A 143 13.95 10.88 11.02
CA PRO A 143 13.53 9.53 11.39
C PRO A 143 14.64 8.80 12.16
N ASN A 144 14.26 8.03 13.18
CA ASN A 144 15.22 7.21 13.91
C ASN A 144 15.83 6.14 12.98
N ASN A 145 17.14 6.15 12.87
CA ASN A 145 17.89 5.28 11.94
C ASN A 145 17.67 3.79 12.21
N LEU A 146 17.60 3.37 13.49
CA LEU A 146 17.40 1.97 13.84
C LEU A 146 16.03 1.47 13.43
N LEU A 147 14.98 2.29 13.71
CA LEU A 147 13.62 1.96 13.31
C LEU A 147 13.48 1.93 11.78
N LEU A 148 14.05 2.92 11.09
CA LEU A 148 14.00 2.98 9.63
C LEU A 148 14.72 1.79 8.99
N LEU A 149 15.90 1.41 9.51
CA LEU A 149 16.63 0.23 9.05
C LEU A 149 15.84 -1.06 9.30
N PHE A 150 15.23 -1.20 10.48
CA PHE A 150 14.37 -2.35 10.78
C PHE A 150 13.18 -2.45 9.81
N LEU A 151 12.51 -1.33 9.56
CA LEU A 151 11.34 -1.30 8.68
C LEU A 151 11.71 -1.67 7.23
N ILE A 152 12.80 -1.10 6.69
CA ILE A 152 13.19 -1.42 5.32
C ILE A 152 13.64 -2.86 5.18
N VAL A 153 14.45 -3.39 6.10
CA VAL A 153 14.92 -4.78 6.05
C VAL A 153 13.73 -5.75 6.16
N PHE A 154 12.83 -5.51 7.10
CA PHE A 154 11.65 -6.36 7.25
C PHE A 154 10.70 -6.25 6.04
N GLY A 155 10.51 -5.04 5.50
CA GLY A 155 9.74 -4.83 4.27
C GLY A 155 10.33 -5.58 3.08
N GLN A 156 11.66 -5.56 2.91
CA GLN A 156 12.35 -6.27 1.84
C GLN A 156 12.27 -7.81 2.01
N ILE A 157 12.34 -8.32 3.24
CA ILE A 157 12.12 -9.75 3.50
C ILE A 157 10.72 -10.17 3.03
N LEU A 158 9.68 -9.41 3.38
CA LEU A 158 8.32 -9.68 2.93
C LEU A 158 8.16 -9.53 1.41
N TYR A 159 8.83 -8.55 0.79
CA TYR A 159 8.84 -8.36 -0.64
C TYR A 159 9.43 -9.58 -1.38
N PHE A 160 10.61 -10.05 -0.97
CA PHE A 160 11.23 -11.24 -1.57
C PHE A 160 10.42 -12.51 -1.32
N PHE A 161 9.79 -12.63 -0.14
CA PHE A 161 8.86 -13.72 0.12
C PHE A 161 7.69 -13.71 -0.88
N ILE A 162 7.12 -12.56 -1.19
CA ILE A 162 6.06 -12.44 -2.19
C ILE A 162 6.60 -12.67 -3.60
N LEU A 163 7.77 -12.15 -3.95
CA LEU A 163 8.41 -12.40 -5.25
C LEU A 163 8.60 -13.90 -5.51
N TYR A 164 9.01 -14.66 -4.50
CA TYR A 164 9.15 -16.11 -4.62
C TYR A 164 7.81 -16.78 -4.97
N GLN A 165 6.70 -16.30 -4.43
CA GLN A 165 5.36 -16.87 -4.68
C GLN A 165 4.69 -16.32 -5.95
N LEU A 166 5.11 -15.15 -6.42
CA LEU A 166 4.48 -14.41 -7.50
C LEU A 166 4.28 -15.23 -8.78
N PRO A 167 5.26 -16.04 -9.27
CA PRO A 167 5.05 -16.86 -10.47
C PRO A 167 3.93 -17.87 -10.34
N SER A 168 3.77 -18.47 -9.15
CA SER A 168 2.69 -19.41 -8.86
C SER A 168 1.33 -18.72 -8.80
N LEU A 169 1.27 -17.55 -8.19
CA LEU A 169 0.05 -16.75 -8.05
C LEU A 169 -0.42 -16.19 -9.41
N LEU A 170 0.50 -15.75 -10.27
CA LEU A 170 0.19 -15.22 -11.61
C LEU A 170 -0.23 -16.29 -12.64
N ARG A 171 0.00 -17.57 -12.37
CA ARG A 171 -0.46 -18.69 -13.21
C ARG A 171 -1.90 -19.10 -12.94
N ARG A 172 -2.52 -18.58 -11.89
CA ARG A 172 -3.91 -18.90 -11.55
C ARG A 172 -4.89 -18.28 -12.53
N PRO A 173 -6.13 -18.82 -12.62
CA PRO A 173 -7.19 -18.19 -13.38
C PRO A 173 -7.37 -16.73 -12.96
N PHE A 174 -7.65 -15.87 -13.93
CA PHE A 174 -7.90 -14.46 -13.67
C PHE A 174 -9.09 -14.29 -12.72
N SER A 175 -8.97 -13.37 -11.79
CA SER A 175 -10.03 -12.99 -10.86
C SER A 175 -9.87 -11.52 -10.46
N ALA A 176 -10.92 -10.91 -9.92
CA ALA A 176 -10.86 -9.55 -9.39
C ALA A 176 -9.77 -9.35 -8.31
N GLY A 177 -9.30 -10.43 -7.68
CA GLY A 177 -8.17 -10.41 -6.74
C GLY A 177 -6.83 -10.05 -7.37
N PHE A 178 -6.68 -10.11 -8.70
CA PHE A 178 -5.43 -9.76 -9.40
C PHE A 178 -5.01 -8.30 -9.21
N SER A 179 -5.95 -7.40 -8.90
CA SER A 179 -5.62 -6.03 -8.52
C SER A 179 -4.67 -5.94 -7.32
N ALA A 180 -4.66 -6.96 -6.45
CA ALA A 180 -3.76 -7.04 -5.31
C ALA A 180 -2.27 -7.18 -5.68
N PHE A 181 -1.94 -7.55 -6.92
CA PHE A 181 -0.54 -7.61 -7.38
C PHE A 181 0.07 -6.23 -7.64
N THR A 182 -0.71 -5.18 -7.82
CA THR A 182 -0.23 -3.88 -8.29
C THR A 182 0.37 -3.04 -7.17
N PHE A 183 -0.46 -2.52 -6.27
CA PHE A 183 -0.04 -1.60 -5.22
C PHE A 183 1.12 -2.12 -4.33
N PRO A 184 1.11 -3.39 -3.85
CA PRO A 184 2.17 -3.90 -2.97
C PRO A 184 3.57 -3.84 -3.58
N LEU A 185 3.71 -4.17 -4.86
CA LEU A 185 5.01 -4.13 -5.53
C LEU A 185 5.48 -2.68 -5.76
N VAL A 186 4.54 -1.79 -6.13
CA VAL A 186 4.86 -0.37 -6.33
C VAL A 186 5.27 0.30 -5.02
N ILE A 187 4.55 0.04 -3.93
CA ILE A 187 4.86 0.68 -2.63
C ILE A 187 6.19 0.14 -2.05
N SER A 188 6.56 -1.11 -2.34
CA SER A 188 7.88 -1.64 -1.94
C SER A 188 9.01 -0.90 -2.64
N ALA A 189 8.92 -0.70 -3.95
CA ALA A 189 9.88 0.12 -4.70
C ALA A 189 9.90 1.58 -4.19
N THR A 190 8.75 2.15 -3.84
CA THR A 190 8.66 3.51 -3.27
C THR A 190 9.36 3.60 -1.92
N ALA A 191 9.18 2.61 -1.05
CA ALA A 191 9.85 2.54 0.24
C ALA A 191 11.37 2.43 0.09
N LEU A 192 11.83 1.58 -0.82
CA LEU A 192 13.25 1.45 -1.13
C LEU A 192 13.81 2.78 -1.66
N LYS A 193 13.12 3.45 -2.59
CA LYS A 193 13.53 4.77 -3.08
C LYS A 193 13.65 5.79 -1.94
N ALA A 194 12.65 5.88 -1.07
CA ALA A 194 12.65 6.80 0.05
C ALA A 194 13.85 6.55 0.99
N PHE A 195 14.13 5.28 1.30
CA PHE A 195 15.28 4.88 2.10
C PHE A 195 16.62 5.25 1.45
N LEU A 196 16.78 4.94 0.15
CA LEU A 196 18.00 5.22 -0.59
C LEU A 196 18.29 6.72 -0.68
N LEU A 197 17.25 7.54 -0.89
CA LEU A 197 17.39 8.99 -0.93
C LEU A 197 17.75 9.56 0.45
N HIS A 198 17.14 9.03 1.52
CA HIS A 198 17.44 9.49 2.89
C HIS A 198 18.90 9.29 3.28
N TYR A 199 19.50 8.15 2.90
CA TYR A 199 20.89 7.83 3.21
C TYR A 199 21.89 8.17 2.11
N ASN A 200 21.46 8.78 1.01
CA ASN A 200 22.30 9.05 -0.18
C ASN A 200 23.08 7.82 -0.66
N ILE A 201 22.44 6.65 -0.66
CA ILE A 201 23.06 5.40 -1.06
C ILE A 201 23.32 5.43 -2.58
N GLY A 202 24.57 5.12 -2.95
CA GLY A 202 25.06 5.22 -4.31
C GLY A 202 24.47 4.21 -5.31
N ILE A 203 25.17 4.01 -6.43
CA ILE A 203 24.68 3.31 -7.62
C ILE A 203 24.17 1.89 -7.36
N THR A 204 24.75 1.16 -6.41
CA THR A 204 24.34 -0.20 -6.08
C THR A 204 22.88 -0.25 -5.58
N GLY A 205 22.52 0.65 -4.66
CA GLY A 205 21.13 0.75 -4.20
C GLY A 205 20.16 1.15 -5.31
N GLN A 206 20.59 2.05 -6.21
CA GLN A 206 19.79 2.46 -7.37
C GLN A 206 19.48 1.29 -8.30
N ILE A 207 20.41 0.36 -8.51
CA ILE A 207 20.17 -0.84 -9.32
C ILE A 207 19.05 -1.68 -8.71
N PHE A 208 19.07 -1.94 -7.39
CA PHE A 208 17.99 -2.68 -6.72
C PHE A 208 16.64 -1.98 -6.88
N TYR A 209 16.60 -0.68 -6.67
CA TYR A 209 15.38 0.11 -6.87
C TYR A 209 14.84 -0.01 -8.30
N VAL A 210 15.69 0.12 -9.31
CA VAL A 210 15.30 -0.01 -10.71
C VAL A 210 14.75 -1.41 -11.00
N CYS A 211 15.36 -2.46 -10.45
CA CYS A 211 14.84 -3.82 -10.59
C CYS A 211 13.43 -3.96 -9.99
N GLU A 212 13.18 -3.43 -8.79
CA GLU A 212 11.84 -3.45 -8.20
C GLU A 212 10.82 -2.69 -9.03
N VAL A 213 11.19 -1.52 -9.55
CA VAL A 213 10.32 -0.72 -10.44
C VAL A 213 9.98 -1.49 -11.71
N LEU A 214 10.96 -2.13 -12.34
CA LEU A 214 10.73 -2.92 -13.55
C LEU A 214 9.82 -4.12 -13.29
N ILE A 215 10.01 -4.83 -12.18
CA ILE A 215 9.13 -5.93 -11.78
C ILE A 215 7.71 -5.42 -11.55
N ALA A 216 7.54 -4.33 -10.79
CA ALA A 216 6.25 -3.73 -10.56
C ALA A 216 5.57 -3.30 -11.86
N LEU A 217 6.31 -2.65 -12.77
CA LEU A 217 5.81 -2.20 -14.06
C LEU A 217 5.29 -3.37 -14.91
N VAL A 218 6.08 -4.43 -15.05
CA VAL A 218 5.69 -5.63 -15.83
C VAL A 218 4.41 -6.25 -15.26
N VAL A 219 4.32 -6.38 -13.93
CA VAL A 219 3.15 -6.96 -13.28
C VAL A 219 1.92 -6.06 -13.44
N VAL A 220 2.07 -4.74 -13.24
CA VAL A 220 0.96 -3.78 -13.42
C VAL A 220 0.45 -3.81 -14.85
N LEU A 221 1.33 -3.78 -15.86
CA LEU A 221 0.92 -3.85 -17.27
C LEU A 221 0.18 -5.17 -17.57
N ARG A 222 0.69 -6.30 -17.08
CA ARG A 222 0.02 -7.59 -17.25
C ARG A 222 -1.37 -7.60 -16.61
N VAL A 223 -1.50 -7.12 -15.38
CA VAL A 223 -2.78 -7.07 -14.66
C VAL A 223 -3.76 -6.16 -15.39
N THR A 224 -3.31 -4.97 -15.81
CA THR A 224 -4.14 -4.03 -16.59
C THR A 224 -4.63 -4.67 -17.89
N PHE A 225 -3.75 -5.37 -18.61
CA PHE A 225 -4.12 -6.08 -19.84
C PHE A 225 -5.19 -7.15 -19.57
N LEU A 226 -5.06 -7.92 -18.50
CA LEU A 226 -6.04 -8.95 -18.14
C LEU A 226 -7.42 -8.36 -17.80
N TYR A 227 -7.44 -7.25 -17.07
CA TYR A 227 -8.70 -6.54 -16.79
C TYR A 227 -9.35 -5.98 -18.05
N LEU A 228 -8.57 -5.36 -18.94
CA LEU A 228 -9.09 -4.86 -20.21
C LEU A 228 -9.67 -6.01 -21.05
N LYS A 229 -8.96 -7.13 -21.13
CA LYS A 229 -9.43 -8.31 -21.85
C LYS A 229 -10.77 -8.81 -21.29
N ASP A 230 -10.88 -8.95 -19.96
CA ASP A 230 -12.12 -9.39 -19.28
C ASP A 230 -13.29 -8.43 -19.55
N ILE A 231 -13.05 -7.12 -19.52
CA ILE A 231 -14.09 -6.10 -19.82
C ILE A 231 -14.57 -6.22 -21.28
N PHE A 232 -13.66 -6.40 -22.24
CA PHE A 232 -14.02 -6.51 -23.64
C PHE A 232 -14.68 -7.82 -23.99
N GLU A 233 -14.29 -8.95 -23.37
CA GLU A 233 -14.96 -10.25 -23.55
C GLU A 233 -16.37 -10.29 -22.96
N LEU A 234 -16.68 -9.47 -21.96
CA LEU A 234 -18.05 -9.35 -21.40
C LEU A 234 -18.98 -8.46 -22.25
N THR A 235 -18.42 -7.73 -23.21
CA THR A 235 -19.19 -6.82 -24.10
C THR A 235 -19.53 -7.44 -25.46
N GLU A 236 -19.02 -8.64 -25.77
CA GLU A 236 -19.42 -9.49 -26.89
C GLU A 236 -20.47 -10.55 -26.45
#